data_b94adf47b5f1b83a0b4711761c587505
#
_entry.id   b94adf47b5f1b83a0b4711761c587505
#
_cell.length_a   1.000
_cell.length_b   1.000
_cell.length_c   1.000
_cell.angle_alpha   90.00
_cell.angle_beta   90.00
_cell.angle_gamma   90.00
#
_symmetry.space_group_name_H-M   'P 1'
#
loop_
_entity.id
_entity.type
_entity.pdbx_description
1 polymer ?
#
loop_
_entity_poly.entity_id
_entity_poly.type
_entity_poly.pdbx_seq_one_letter_code
_entity_poly.pdbx_strand_id
1 'polypeptide(L)'
;LGVPVNWSAYEDIADFFSNDVKNIDGVRIYGHMDYGKRAPDLGWRMTDAWVSMAGGGSVGLPNGVPVDEWGIRMEKGSCNPVGASVTRGGATNAPAAVYAIRKWDEWLRAYAPPEAATMDFYQSLPSLSSGNVAQQIFWYTAFTASLVGKSDTNKVVDKDGMPLWRMGPSPKGPYWEE
;
A
#
# COMPACT_ATOMS: atom_id res chain seq x y z
N LEU A 1 3.52 8.17 -19.38
CA LEU A 1 2.85 7.20 -18.50
C LEU A 1 1.77 7.92 -17.70
N GLY A 2 0.57 7.35 -17.63
CA GLY A 2 -0.54 7.84 -16.80
C GLY A 2 -0.54 7.20 -15.42
N VAL A 3 -1.53 7.56 -14.59
CA VAL A 3 -1.80 6.85 -13.35
C VAL A 3 -2.33 5.44 -13.70
N PRO A 4 -1.83 4.36 -13.08
CA PRO A 4 -2.29 3.02 -13.38
C PRO A 4 -3.76 2.86 -13.02
N VAL A 5 -4.55 2.28 -13.94
CA VAL A 5 -6.00 2.14 -13.76
C VAL A 5 -6.38 0.86 -13.04
N ASN A 6 -5.54 -0.16 -13.10
CA ASN A 6 -5.72 -1.46 -12.48
C ASN A 6 -4.40 -1.98 -11.88
N TRP A 7 -4.46 -3.10 -11.18
CA TRP A 7 -3.31 -3.64 -10.44
C TRP A 7 -2.23 -4.22 -11.35
N SER A 8 -2.57 -4.82 -12.48
CA SER A 8 -1.55 -5.31 -13.43
C SER A 8 -0.80 -4.15 -14.08
N ALA A 9 -1.49 -3.08 -14.46
CA ALA A 9 -0.80 -1.88 -14.96
C ALA A 9 0.10 -1.24 -13.90
N TYR A 10 -0.26 -1.33 -12.62
CA TYR A 10 0.61 -0.90 -11.53
C TYR A 10 1.87 -1.76 -11.45
N GLU A 11 1.73 -3.09 -11.53
CA GLU A 11 2.86 -4.02 -11.50
C GLU A 11 3.77 -3.82 -12.70
N ASP A 12 3.22 -3.68 -13.91
CA ASP A 12 4.00 -3.43 -15.14
C ASP A 12 4.85 -2.15 -15.03
N ILE A 13 4.30 -1.08 -14.46
CA ILE A 13 5.04 0.15 -14.22
C ILE A 13 6.13 -0.07 -13.16
N ALA A 14 5.83 -0.83 -12.11
CA ALA A 14 6.81 -1.13 -11.07
C ALA A 14 7.99 -1.93 -11.61
N ASP A 15 7.70 -2.93 -12.43
CA ASP A 15 8.71 -3.76 -13.10
C ASP A 15 9.57 -2.92 -14.05
N PHE A 16 8.94 -2.13 -14.91
CA PHE A 16 9.62 -1.27 -15.87
C PHE A 16 10.64 -0.34 -15.19
N PHE A 17 10.26 0.37 -14.14
CA PHE A 17 11.19 1.25 -13.46
C PHE A 17 12.26 0.51 -12.67
N SER A 18 11.96 -0.63 -12.09
CA SER A 18 12.92 -1.40 -11.30
C SER A 18 13.91 -2.20 -12.15
N ASN A 19 13.46 -2.74 -13.28
CA ASN A 19 14.21 -3.73 -14.05
C ASN A 19 14.68 -3.26 -15.42
N ASP A 20 13.95 -2.34 -16.07
CA ASP A 20 14.35 -1.80 -17.38
C ASP A 20 15.09 -0.46 -17.23
N VAL A 21 14.46 0.52 -16.56
CA VAL A 21 15.06 1.86 -16.34
C VAL A 21 16.21 1.77 -15.36
N LYS A 22 16.01 1.21 -14.22
CA LYS A 22 16.97 1.00 -13.11
C LYS A 22 17.58 2.28 -12.52
N ASN A 23 18.07 3.17 -13.35
CA ASN A 23 18.76 4.38 -12.91
C ASN A 23 18.39 5.58 -13.79
N ILE A 24 18.26 6.74 -13.18
CA ILE A 24 18.13 8.03 -13.86
C ILE A 24 19.19 8.95 -13.27
N ASP A 25 20.04 9.53 -14.11
CA ASP A 25 21.15 10.41 -13.72
C ASP A 25 22.05 9.83 -12.61
N GLY A 26 22.29 8.52 -12.67
CA GLY A 26 23.11 7.81 -11.68
C GLY A 26 22.39 7.45 -10.37
N VAL A 27 21.11 7.82 -10.23
CA VAL A 27 20.28 7.49 -9.05
C VAL A 27 19.48 6.23 -9.34
N ARG A 28 19.55 5.25 -8.44
CA ARG A 28 18.73 4.03 -8.51
C ARG A 28 17.26 4.38 -8.36
N ILE A 29 16.43 3.90 -9.29
CA ILE A 29 14.98 4.07 -9.27
C ILE A 29 14.33 2.76 -8.83
N TYR A 30 13.33 2.88 -7.98
CA TYR A 30 12.49 1.80 -7.51
C TYR A 30 11.07 1.98 -8.06
N GLY A 31 10.50 0.93 -8.58
CA GLY A 31 9.18 0.99 -9.21
C GLY A 31 8.02 1.10 -8.22
N HIS A 32 8.26 0.69 -6.99
CA HIS A 32 7.26 0.65 -5.92
C HIS A 32 7.89 1.05 -4.58
N MET A 33 7.06 1.53 -3.66
CA MET A 33 7.42 1.72 -2.27
C MET A 33 6.25 1.32 -1.37
N ASP A 34 6.59 0.59 -0.33
CA ASP A 34 5.71 0.26 0.77
C ASP A 34 6.53 0.13 2.06
N TYR A 35 5.92 -0.28 3.15
CA TYR A 35 6.63 -0.57 4.40
C TYR A 35 6.24 -1.94 4.93
N GLY A 36 7.23 -2.64 5.51
CA GLY A 36 7.10 -4.04 5.89
C GLY A 36 7.43 -4.37 7.33
N LYS A 37 7.78 -3.37 8.15
CA LYS A 37 8.10 -3.59 9.55
C LYS A 37 6.91 -4.20 10.29
N ARG A 38 7.18 -5.24 11.05
CA ARG A 38 6.18 -5.89 11.89
C ARG A 38 5.79 -4.98 13.06
N ALA A 39 4.87 -4.06 12.81
CA ALA A 39 4.36 -3.06 13.73
C ALA A 39 2.84 -2.91 13.54
N PRO A 40 2.10 -2.28 14.46
CA PRO A 40 0.64 -2.14 14.37
C PRO A 40 0.14 -1.47 13.09
N ASP A 41 0.88 -0.51 12.57
CA ASP A 41 0.57 0.22 11.34
C ASP A 41 0.60 -0.67 10.07
N LEU A 42 1.33 -1.78 10.09
CA LEU A 42 1.27 -2.77 9.02
C LEU A 42 -0.14 -3.37 8.86
N GLY A 43 -0.88 -3.50 9.94
CA GLY A 43 -2.28 -3.95 9.91
C GLY A 43 -3.16 -3.01 9.10
N TRP A 44 -3.00 -1.71 9.24
CA TRP A 44 -3.74 -0.72 8.45
C TRP A 44 -3.43 -0.88 6.96
N ARG A 45 -2.15 -1.03 6.66
CA ARG A 45 -1.68 -1.18 5.29
C ARG A 45 -2.26 -2.41 4.61
N MET A 46 -2.30 -3.53 5.32
CA MET A 46 -2.87 -4.78 4.82
C MET A 46 -4.36 -4.64 4.51
N THR A 47 -5.14 -4.02 5.41
CA THR A 47 -6.59 -3.91 5.25
C THR A 47 -6.99 -2.87 4.20
N ASP A 48 -6.29 -1.74 4.13
CA ASP A 48 -6.67 -0.65 3.23
C ASP A 48 -6.38 -0.95 1.76
N ALA A 49 -5.21 -1.47 1.47
CA ALA A 49 -4.77 -1.66 0.09
C ALA A 49 -4.79 -3.13 -0.33
N TRP A 50 -4.07 -3.97 0.38
CA TRP A 50 -3.74 -5.31 -0.10
C TRP A 50 -4.88 -6.30 -0.03
N VAL A 51 -5.68 -6.28 1.03
CA VAL A 51 -6.90 -7.10 1.09
C VAL A 51 -7.95 -6.59 0.11
N SER A 52 -8.00 -5.28 -0.12
CA SER A 52 -8.85 -4.69 -1.17
C SER A 52 -8.46 -5.13 -2.57
N MET A 53 -7.14 -5.20 -2.87
CA MET A 53 -6.62 -5.76 -4.12
C MET A 53 -7.17 -7.16 -4.37
N ALA A 54 -7.30 -7.95 -3.32
CA ALA A 54 -7.79 -9.31 -3.39
C ALA A 54 -9.32 -9.43 -3.47
N GLY A 55 -10.05 -8.32 -3.48
CA GLY A 55 -11.52 -8.33 -3.48
C GLY A 55 -12.13 -8.82 -2.16
N GLY A 56 -11.34 -8.93 -1.11
CA GLY A 56 -11.76 -9.48 0.18
C GLY A 56 -12.88 -8.71 0.88
N GLY A 57 -13.04 -7.43 0.55
CA GLY A 57 -14.09 -6.58 1.12
C GLY A 57 -15.51 -6.86 0.61
N SER A 58 -15.66 -7.56 -0.51
CA SER A 58 -16.97 -7.85 -1.10
C SER A 58 -17.56 -9.19 -0.65
N VAL A 59 -16.80 -10.04 0.03
CA VAL A 59 -17.15 -11.44 0.32
C VAL A 59 -17.33 -11.69 1.82
N GLY A 60 -17.61 -10.68 2.59
CA GLY A 60 -17.79 -10.78 4.03
C GLY A 60 -16.81 -9.89 4.80
N LEU A 61 -17.07 -9.73 6.06
CA LEU A 61 -16.22 -8.91 6.90
C LEU A 61 -14.89 -9.62 7.17
N PRO A 62 -13.74 -8.92 7.10
CA PRO A 62 -12.44 -9.50 7.43
C PRO A 62 -12.38 -10.12 8.82
N ASN A 63 -13.20 -9.64 9.74
CA ASN A 63 -13.26 -10.07 11.13
C ASN A 63 -14.17 -11.28 11.38
N GLY A 64 -14.92 -11.73 10.38
CA GLY A 64 -15.89 -12.79 10.53
C GLY A 64 -17.33 -12.30 10.64
N VAL A 65 -18.19 -13.08 11.30
CA VAL A 65 -19.62 -12.76 11.43
C VAL A 65 -19.80 -11.35 11.99
N PRO A 66 -20.63 -10.50 11.36
CA PRO A 66 -20.98 -9.20 11.86
C PRO A 66 -21.53 -9.28 13.27
N VAL A 67 -21.15 -8.39 14.11
CA VAL A 67 -21.59 -8.33 15.50
C VAL A 67 -22.35 -7.05 15.74
N ASP A 68 -21.90 -5.98 15.15
CA ASP A 68 -22.57 -4.70 15.05
C ASP A 68 -21.88 -3.85 13.96
N GLU A 69 -22.34 -2.63 13.75
CA GLU A 69 -21.77 -1.70 12.78
C GLU A 69 -20.35 -1.22 13.12
N TRP A 70 -19.88 -1.44 14.35
CA TRP A 70 -18.57 -1.05 14.85
C TRP A 70 -17.56 -2.20 14.92
N GLY A 71 -17.97 -3.42 14.57
CA GLY A 71 -17.12 -4.60 14.68
C GLY A 71 -16.86 -5.05 16.13
N ILE A 72 -17.79 -4.74 17.03
CA ILE A 72 -17.70 -5.09 18.44
C ILE A 72 -18.72 -6.18 18.77
N ARG A 73 -18.35 -7.14 19.59
CA ARG A 73 -19.24 -8.17 20.10
C ARG A 73 -19.46 -7.98 21.59
N MET A 74 -20.73 -8.04 21.96
CA MET A 74 -21.10 -8.15 23.37
C MET A 74 -20.97 -9.62 23.80
N GLU A 75 -20.01 -9.87 24.67
CA GLU A 75 -19.82 -11.18 25.29
C GLU A 75 -19.93 -11.04 26.81
N LYS A 76 -20.87 -11.78 27.41
CA LYS A 76 -21.07 -11.78 28.87
C LYS A 76 -21.25 -10.38 29.49
N GLY A 77 -21.92 -9.49 28.78
CA GLY A 77 -22.16 -8.12 29.22
C GLY A 77 -20.98 -7.16 29.05
N SER A 78 -19.91 -7.57 28.40
CA SER A 78 -18.76 -6.72 28.11
C SER A 78 -18.60 -6.49 26.61
N CYS A 79 -18.30 -5.25 26.23
CA CYS A 79 -17.89 -4.92 24.86
C CYS A 79 -16.43 -5.28 24.65
N ASN A 80 -16.16 -6.35 23.92
CA ASN A 80 -14.82 -6.76 23.61
C ASN A 80 -14.60 -6.74 22.10
N PRO A 81 -13.48 -6.20 21.62
CA PRO A 81 -13.06 -6.37 20.23
C PRO A 81 -12.90 -7.86 19.92
N VAL A 82 -13.53 -8.32 18.86
CA VAL A 82 -13.42 -9.71 18.42
C VAL A 82 -12.39 -9.79 17.31
N GLY A 83 -11.27 -10.44 17.58
CA GLY A 83 -10.22 -10.65 16.58
C GLY A 83 -10.73 -11.43 15.36
N ALA A 84 -10.04 -11.28 14.23
CA ALA A 84 -10.32 -12.02 13.01
C ALA A 84 -10.28 -13.54 13.25
N SER A 85 -11.22 -14.27 12.67
CA SER A 85 -11.31 -15.72 12.80
C SER A 85 -11.99 -16.34 11.61
N VAL A 86 -11.31 -17.26 10.95
CA VAL A 86 -11.88 -18.06 9.84
C VAL A 86 -13.05 -18.91 10.32
N THR A 87 -13.00 -19.44 11.54
CA THR A 87 -14.08 -20.25 12.11
C THR A 87 -15.38 -19.46 12.34
N ARG A 88 -15.29 -18.13 12.38
CA ARG A 88 -16.44 -17.24 12.43
C ARG A 88 -16.80 -16.64 11.07
N GLY A 89 -16.26 -17.17 9.98
CA GLY A 89 -16.50 -16.66 8.63
C GLY A 89 -15.62 -15.47 8.24
N GLY A 90 -14.52 -15.23 8.95
CA GLY A 90 -13.56 -14.20 8.61
C GLY A 90 -12.79 -14.50 7.34
N ALA A 91 -12.50 -13.47 6.53
CA ALA A 91 -11.86 -13.60 5.23
C ALA A 91 -10.33 -13.39 5.26
N THR A 92 -9.74 -13.01 6.40
CA THR A 92 -8.31 -12.68 6.48
C THR A 92 -7.36 -13.87 6.25
N ASN A 93 -7.87 -15.08 6.24
CA ASN A 93 -7.13 -16.30 5.89
C ASN A 93 -7.74 -17.01 4.68
N ALA A 94 -8.62 -16.35 3.95
CA ALA A 94 -9.17 -16.86 2.69
C ALA A 94 -8.10 -16.84 1.59
N PRO A 95 -8.24 -17.64 0.52
CA PRO A 95 -7.26 -17.67 -0.58
C PRO A 95 -6.93 -16.29 -1.15
N ALA A 96 -7.92 -15.42 -1.28
CA ALA A 96 -7.76 -14.06 -1.75
C ALA A 96 -6.84 -13.23 -0.84
N ALA A 97 -7.03 -13.27 0.48
CA ALA A 97 -6.19 -12.56 1.43
C ALA A 97 -4.76 -13.10 1.43
N VAL A 98 -4.58 -14.42 1.33
CA VAL A 98 -3.26 -15.05 1.20
C VAL A 98 -2.57 -14.61 -0.08
N TYR A 99 -3.31 -14.52 -1.19
CA TYR A 99 -2.80 -14.01 -2.46
C TYR A 99 -2.31 -12.56 -2.33
N ALA A 100 -3.11 -11.68 -1.76
CA ALA A 100 -2.74 -10.29 -1.55
C ALA A 100 -1.46 -10.12 -0.70
N ILE A 101 -1.34 -10.88 0.38
CA ILE A 101 -0.15 -10.85 1.23
C ILE A 101 1.09 -11.35 0.47
N ARG A 102 0.94 -12.37 -0.37
CA ARG A 102 2.04 -12.85 -1.23
C ARG A 102 2.46 -11.80 -2.24
N LYS A 103 1.52 -11.13 -2.90
CA LYS A 103 1.82 -10.04 -3.83
C LYS A 103 2.50 -8.86 -3.15
N TRP A 104 2.06 -8.50 -1.95
CA TRP A 104 2.73 -7.48 -1.15
C TRP A 104 4.20 -7.85 -0.84
N ASP A 105 4.47 -9.07 -0.38
CA ASP A 105 5.84 -9.54 -0.08
C ASP A 105 6.70 -9.59 -1.36
N GLU A 106 6.13 -10.07 -2.47
CA GLU A 106 6.77 -10.12 -3.78
C GLU A 106 7.19 -8.73 -4.26
N TRP A 107 6.26 -7.79 -4.28
CA TRP A 107 6.53 -6.43 -4.75
C TRP A 107 7.49 -5.66 -3.84
N LEU A 108 7.38 -5.87 -2.55
CA LEU A 108 8.29 -5.28 -1.58
C LEU A 108 9.74 -5.74 -1.80
N ARG A 109 9.94 -6.99 -2.21
CA ARG A 109 11.27 -7.54 -2.52
C ARG A 109 11.76 -7.20 -3.91
N ALA A 110 10.88 -7.22 -4.90
CA ALA A 110 11.25 -7.06 -6.30
C ALA A 110 11.41 -5.60 -6.71
N TYR A 111 10.58 -4.71 -6.20
CA TYR A 111 10.41 -3.37 -6.74
C TYR A 111 10.65 -2.24 -5.75
N ALA A 112 10.72 -2.51 -4.45
CA ALA A 112 10.93 -1.49 -3.43
C ALA A 112 12.40 -1.36 -3.00
N PRO A 113 12.79 -0.25 -2.34
CA PRO A 113 14.09 -0.15 -1.69
C PRO A 113 14.31 -1.29 -0.69
N PRO A 114 15.52 -1.86 -0.59
CA PRO A 114 15.80 -3.00 0.29
C PRO A 114 15.43 -2.77 1.77
N GLU A 115 15.57 -1.54 2.23
CA GLU A 115 15.24 -1.12 3.60
C GLU A 115 13.72 -1.07 3.87
N ALA A 116 12.89 -1.00 2.84
CA ALA A 116 11.43 -0.89 2.96
C ALA A 116 10.83 -2.01 3.82
N ALA A 117 11.35 -3.23 3.73
CA ALA A 117 10.90 -4.37 4.52
C ALA A 117 11.04 -4.18 6.04
N THR A 118 11.92 -3.28 6.48
CA THR A 118 12.19 -2.99 7.89
C THR A 118 11.66 -1.64 8.37
N MET A 119 11.07 -0.86 7.46
CA MET A 119 10.48 0.45 7.76
C MET A 119 9.05 0.30 8.29
N ASP A 120 8.69 1.18 9.21
CA ASP A 120 7.31 1.46 9.58
C ASP A 120 6.75 2.64 8.76
N PHE A 121 5.50 3.01 9.04
CA PHE A 121 4.82 4.12 8.38
C PHE A 121 5.65 5.41 8.39
N TYR A 122 6.12 5.83 9.57
CA TYR A 122 6.86 7.09 9.71
C TYR A 122 8.22 7.06 9.04
N GLN A 123 8.90 5.92 9.09
CA GLN A 123 10.20 5.73 8.45
C GLN A 123 10.08 5.72 6.92
N SER A 124 8.93 5.32 6.36
CA SER A 124 8.69 5.30 4.92
C SER A 124 8.29 6.66 4.33
N LEU A 125 7.82 7.61 5.15
CA LEU A 125 7.37 8.93 4.69
C LEU A 125 8.39 9.70 3.83
N PRO A 126 9.69 9.73 4.16
CA PRO A 126 10.69 10.44 3.34
C PRO A 126 10.81 9.92 1.91
N SER A 127 10.41 8.68 1.64
CA SER A 127 10.44 8.13 0.27
C SER A 127 9.52 8.88 -0.70
N LEU A 128 8.44 9.50 -0.19
CA LEU A 128 7.51 10.30 -0.98
C LEU A 128 8.16 11.53 -1.62
N SER A 129 9.24 12.03 -1.04
CA SER A 129 9.98 13.22 -1.51
C SER A 129 11.39 12.93 -2.01
N SER A 130 11.83 11.68 -1.97
CA SER A 130 13.18 11.27 -2.35
C SER A 130 13.48 11.39 -3.85
N GLY A 131 12.44 11.32 -4.70
CA GLY A 131 12.56 11.34 -6.16
C GLY A 131 13.08 10.08 -6.80
N ASN A 132 13.32 9.01 -6.03
CA ASN A 132 13.82 7.73 -6.53
C ASN A 132 12.77 6.59 -6.49
N VAL A 133 11.53 6.91 -6.24
CA VAL A 133 10.39 5.99 -6.26
C VAL A 133 9.43 6.41 -7.37
N ALA A 134 9.12 5.51 -8.30
CA ALA A 134 8.27 5.81 -9.45
C ALA A 134 6.79 5.90 -9.11
N GLN A 135 6.32 5.03 -8.22
CA GLN A 135 4.93 5.02 -7.76
C GLN A 135 4.80 4.45 -6.35
N GLN A 136 3.74 4.88 -5.67
CA GLN A 136 3.43 4.44 -4.32
C GLN A 136 1.93 4.52 -4.08
N ILE A 137 1.36 3.52 -3.41
CA ILE A 137 0.01 3.57 -2.88
C ILE A 137 0.12 4.03 -1.43
N PHE A 138 -0.49 5.17 -1.13
CA PHE A 138 -0.39 5.78 0.18
C PHE A 138 -1.59 6.65 0.50
N TRP A 139 -1.71 7.13 1.74
CA TRP A 139 -2.79 8.04 2.12
C TRP A 139 -2.60 9.42 1.50
N TYR A 140 -3.69 10.00 1.05
CA TYR A 140 -3.71 11.34 0.44
C TYR A 140 -3.01 12.40 1.31
N THR A 141 -3.23 12.36 2.63
CA THR A 141 -2.62 13.30 3.58
C THR A 141 -1.10 13.19 3.63
N ALA A 142 -0.53 12.01 3.42
CA ALA A 142 0.91 11.83 3.37
C ALA A 142 1.51 12.44 2.09
N PHE A 143 0.85 12.27 0.95
CA PHE A 143 1.26 12.91 -0.30
C PHE A 143 1.25 14.44 -0.18
N THR A 144 0.18 15.02 0.32
CA THR A 144 0.09 16.47 0.50
C THR A 144 1.14 16.99 1.48
N ALA A 145 1.38 16.30 2.58
CA ALA A 145 2.43 16.68 3.53
C ALA A 145 3.84 16.63 2.91
N SER A 146 4.13 15.65 2.07
CA SER A 146 5.43 15.52 1.40
C SER A 146 5.69 16.61 0.36
N LEU A 147 4.64 17.17 -0.24
CA LEU A 147 4.75 18.21 -1.26
C LEU A 147 4.99 19.63 -0.68
N VAL A 148 4.69 19.83 0.60
CA VAL A 148 4.84 21.15 1.26
C VAL A 148 6.26 21.39 1.80
N GLY A 149 7.17 20.42 1.69
CA GLY A 149 8.57 20.54 2.12
C GLY A 149 9.36 21.57 1.30
N LYS A 150 10.36 22.20 1.93
CA LYS A 150 11.24 23.17 1.25
C LYS A 150 11.97 22.50 0.08
N SER A 151 12.10 23.25 -1.02
CA SER A 151 12.64 22.81 -2.31
C SER A 151 14.05 22.20 -2.30
N ASP A 152 14.89 22.54 -1.34
CA ASP A 152 16.30 22.13 -1.34
C ASP A 152 16.52 20.63 -1.07
N THR A 153 15.56 19.99 -0.40
CA THR A 153 15.60 18.55 -0.09
C THR A 153 14.49 17.76 -0.75
N ASN A 154 13.47 18.44 -1.27
CA ASN A 154 12.33 17.81 -1.92
C ASN A 154 12.58 17.63 -3.41
N LYS A 155 12.73 16.38 -3.86
CA LYS A 155 13.01 16.03 -5.26
C LYS A 155 11.76 15.84 -6.12
N VAL A 156 10.57 16.01 -5.53
CA VAL A 156 9.28 15.80 -6.21
C VAL A 156 8.49 17.10 -6.42
N VAL A 157 9.16 18.23 -6.27
CA VAL A 157 8.66 19.54 -6.68
C VAL A 157 9.64 20.17 -7.67
N ASP A 158 9.11 20.94 -8.60
CA ASP A 158 9.92 21.70 -9.54
C ASP A 158 10.47 22.99 -8.90
N LYS A 159 11.23 23.78 -9.70
CA LYS A 159 11.82 25.05 -9.28
C LYS A 159 10.79 26.10 -8.83
N ASP A 160 9.55 25.98 -9.25
CA ASP A 160 8.45 26.89 -8.92
C ASP A 160 7.61 26.33 -7.74
N GLY A 161 8.04 25.20 -7.13
CA GLY A 161 7.36 24.55 -6.02
C GLY A 161 6.14 23.71 -6.44
N MET A 162 5.98 23.46 -7.74
CA MET A 162 4.85 22.66 -8.25
C MET A 162 5.14 21.16 -8.12
N PRO A 163 4.15 20.37 -7.70
CA PRO A 163 4.33 18.93 -7.57
C PRO A 163 4.64 18.23 -8.91
N LEU A 164 5.67 17.39 -8.91
CA LEU A 164 5.97 16.48 -10.02
C LEU A 164 5.16 15.19 -9.95
N TRP A 165 4.67 14.82 -8.76
CA TRP A 165 3.78 13.69 -8.57
C TRP A 165 2.44 13.87 -9.29
N ARG A 166 1.93 12.74 -9.80
CA ARG A 166 0.54 12.62 -10.23
C ARG A 166 -0.20 11.77 -9.21
N MET A 167 -1.31 12.27 -8.72
CA MET A 167 -2.19 11.53 -7.80
C MET A 167 -3.44 11.08 -8.55
N GLY A 168 -3.92 9.89 -8.21
CA GLY A 168 -5.13 9.30 -8.74
C GLY A 168 -5.77 8.38 -7.72
N PRO A 169 -6.96 7.86 -8.03
CA PRO A 169 -7.56 6.80 -7.23
C PRO A 169 -6.67 5.55 -7.22
N SER A 170 -6.84 4.71 -6.22
CA SER A 170 -6.21 3.39 -6.19
C SER A 170 -6.58 2.58 -7.43
N PRO A 171 -5.70 1.68 -7.90
CA PRO A 171 -6.01 0.77 -9.00
C PRO A 171 -7.30 -0.01 -8.75
N LYS A 172 -8.06 -0.29 -9.80
CA LYS A 172 -9.35 -0.97 -9.73
C LYS A 172 -9.21 -2.49 -9.73
N GLY A 173 -10.27 -3.14 -9.27
CA GLY A 173 -10.54 -4.55 -9.41
C GLY A 173 -9.72 -5.46 -8.51
N PRO A 174 -10.16 -6.71 -8.36
CA PRO A 174 -9.29 -7.78 -7.89
C PRO A 174 -8.25 -8.09 -8.96
N TYR A 175 -7.01 -8.25 -8.54
CA TYR A 175 -5.87 -8.45 -9.45
C TYR A 175 -6.05 -9.64 -10.40
N TRP A 176 -6.65 -10.74 -9.93
CA TRP A 176 -6.81 -11.98 -10.72
C TRP A 176 -7.99 -11.97 -11.70
N GLU A 177 -8.79 -10.92 -11.73
CA GLU A 177 -9.93 -10.78 -12.66
C GLU A 177 -9.58 -9.90 -13.87
N GLU A 178 -8.34 -9.44 -13.93
CA GLU A 178 -7.80 -8.65 -15.04
C GLU A 178 -7.15 -9.58 -16.09
#